data_7693abe17f9286971aec31b07fc2dde3
#
_entry.id   7693abe17f9286971aec31b07fc2dde3
#
_cell.length_a   1.000
_cell.length_b   1.000
_cell.length_c   1.000
_cell.angle_alpha   90.00
_cell.angle_beta   90.00
_cell.angle_gamma   90.00
#
_symmetry.space_group_name_H-M   'P 1'
#
loop_
_entity.id
_entity.type
_entity.pdbx_description
1 polymer ?
#
loop_
_entity_poly.entity_id
_entity_poly.type
_entity_poly.pdbx_seq_one_letter_code
_entity_poly.pdbx_strand_id
1 'polypeptide(L)'
;MREADFREYIRRFNEEDDTAFDDYLAADMHMRNGTLEYTGIDGMKHHYRVNIWPHFVERLEVPAYVSDGTHIGIKMLTHFTARRDSEETIFGPVKAGETFDFDGIIMYELDREGKFVDIQVAYNAFIFTSALGERHDLGIPH
;
A
#
# COMPACT_ATOMS: atom_id res chain seq x y z
N MET A 1 -5.57 11.06 15.72
CA MET A 1 -4.24 11.03 15.06
C MET A 1 -4.02 12.35 14.34
N ARG A 2 -2.89 12.99 14.55
CA ARG A 2 -2.52 14.22 13.83
C ARG A 2 -1.97 13.85 12.45
N GLU A 3 -1.97 14.80 11.52
CA GLU A 3 -1.37 14.60 10.19
C GLU A 3 0.11 14.21 10.30
N ALA A 4 0.86 14.81 11.23
CA ALA A 4 2.27 14.49 11.45
C ALA A 4 2.47 13.01 11.83
N ASP A 5 1.59 12.46 12.66
CA ASP A 5 1.65 11.04 13.07
C ASP A 5 1.34 10.13 11.89
N PHE A 6 0.36 10.49 11.07
CA PHE A 6 0.04 9.75 9.84
C PHE A 6 1.22 9.75 8.86
N ARG A 7 1.86 10.91 8.67
CA ARG A 7 3.01 11.01 7.76
C ARG A 7 4.22 10.23 8.28
N GLU A 8 4.37 10.14 9.60
CA GLU A 8 5.40 9.27 10.22
C GLU A 8 5.11 7.79 9.95
N TYR A 9 3.84 7.37 10.03
CA TYR A 9 3.45 6.02 9.63
C TYR A 9 3.83 5.73 8.18
N ILE A 10 3.53 6.64 7.26
CA ILE A 10 3.88 6.48 5.83
C ILE A 10 5.40 6.41 5.63
N ARG A 11 6.15 7.23 6.37
CA ARG A 11 7.62 7.20 6.30
C ARG A 11 8.17 5.83 6.72
N ARG A 12 7.67 5.30 7.83
CA ARG A 12 8.07 3.98 8.33
C ARG A 12 7.64 2.86 7.39
N PHE A 13 6.45 2.96 6.84
CA PHE A 13 5.95 2.04 5.82
C PHE A 13 6.91 1.99 4.62
N ASN A 14 7.32 3.15 4.11
CA ASN A 14 8.24 3.24 2.98
C ASN A 14 9.65 2.71 3.29
N GLU A 15 10.04 2.65 4.55
CA GLU A 15 11.31 2.09 5.01
C GLU A 15 11.25 0.59 5.33
N GLU A 16 10.11 -0.05 5.04
CA GLU A 16 9.88 -1.47 5.35
C GLU A 16 9.99 -1.78 6.85
N ASP A 17 9.65 -0.78 7.69
CA ASP A 17 9.60 -0.93 9.15
C ASP A 17 8.24 -1.48 9.56
N ASP A 18 8.13 -2.79 9.67
CA ASP A 18 6.85 -3.43 10.01
C ASP A 18 6.45 -3.31 11.48
N THR A 19 7.32 -2.76 12.34
CA THR A 19 6.91 -2.39 13.70
C THR A 19 5.93 -1.22 13.69
N ALA A 20 5.86 -0.46 12.58
CA ALA A 20 4.83 0.55 12.39
C ALA A 20 3.42 -0.07 12.41
N PHE A 21 3.27 -1.30 11.96
CA PHE A 21 1.99 -1.99 11.99
C PHE A 21 1.53 -2.26 13.44
N ASP A 22 2.46 -2.60 14.32
CA ASP A 22 2.15 -2.76 15.75
C ASP A 22 1.73 -1.43 16.39
N ASP A 23 2.36 -0.34 16.01
CA ASP A 23 2.13 0.98 16.62
C ASP A 23 0.86 1.66 16.12
N TYR A 24 0.45 1.44 14.87
CA TYR A 24 -0.61 2.19 14.20
C TYR A 24 -1.87 1.39 13.89
N LEU A 25 -1.81 0.07 13.81
CA LEU A 25 -2.96 -0.75 13.45
C LEU A 25 -3.65 -1.32 14.69
N ALA A 26 -4.99 -1.40 14.63
CA ALA A 26 -5.77 -2.16 15.60
C ALA A 26 -5.53 -3.67 15.41
N ALA A 27 -5.63 -4.43 16.49
CA ALA A 27 -5.39 -5.88 16.45
C ALA A 27 -6.33 -6.61 15.48
N ASP A 28 -7.55 -6.10 15.34
CA ASP A 28 -8.61 -6.64 14.46
C ASP A 28 -8.79 -5.83 13.17
N MET A 29 -7.77 -5.08 12.77
CA MET A 29 -7.79 -4.24 11.56
C MET A 29 -8.25 -5.05 10.35
N HIS A 30 -9.09 -4.42 9.52
CA HIS A 30 -9.53 -4.96 8.24
C HIS A 30 -8.91 -4.16 7.10
N MET A 31 -8.38 -4.85 6.11
CA MET A 31 -7.79 -4.27 4.90
C MET A 31 -8.48 -4.82 3.66
N ARG A 32 -8.86 -3.92 2.77
CA ARG A 32 -9.41 -4.28 1.46
C ARG A 32 -8.80 -3.42 0.36
N ASN A 33 -8.32 -4.09 -0.67
CA ASN A 33 -7.82 -3.47 -1.89
C ASN A 33 -8.27 -4.30 -3.10
N GLY A 34 -9.42 -3.93 -3.68
CA GLY A 34 -10.05 -4.74 -4.73
C GLY A 34 -10.41 -6.14 -4.23
N THR A 35 -9.82 -7.16 -4.81
CA THR A 35 -10.02 -8.56 -4.40
C THR A 35 -9.09 -9.02 -3.28
N LEU A 36 -8.05 -8.23 -2.98
CA LEU A 36 -7.17 -8.49 -1.85
C LEU A 36 -7.87 -8.08 -0.56
N GLU A 37 -7.98 -9.00 0.38
CA GLU A 37 -8.63 -8.75 1.66
C GLU A 37 -7.96 -9.58 2.75
N TYR A 38 -7.65 -8.97 3.88
CA TYR A 38 -7.11 -9.66 5.05
C TYR A 38 -7.40 -8.87 6.32
N THR A 39 -7.19 -9.51 7.47
CA THR A 39 -7.43 -8.92 8.78
C THR A 39 -6.23 -9.09 9.69
N GLY A 40 -6.11 -8.18 10.66
CA GLY A 40 -5.14 -8.24 11.74
C GLY A 40 -3.74 -7.77 11.36
N ILE A 41 -2.96 -7.47 12.39
CA ILE A 41 -1.56 -7.04 12.24
C ILE A 41 -0.73 -8.15 11.59
N ASP A 42 -0.97 -9.41 11.98
CA ASP A 42 -0.25 -10.55 11.41
C ASP A 42 -0.57 -10.72 9.92
N GLY A 43 -1.81 -10.47 9.51
CA GLY A 43 -2.20 -10.48 8.10
C GLY A 43 -1.45 -9.41 7.30
N MET A 44 -1.34 -8.20 7.84
CA MET A 44 -0.59 -7.11 7.21
C MET A 44 0.90 -7.45 7.10
N LYS A 45 1.51 -7.92 8.18
CA LYS A 45 2.92 -8.32 8.19
C LYS A 45 3.19 -9.45 7.21
N HIS A 46 2.33 -10.46 7.17
CA HIS A 46 2.46 -11.58 6.23
C HIS A 46 2.42 -11.10 4.79
N HIS A 47 1.44 -10.26 4.45
CA HIS A 47 1.31 -9.74 3.08
C HIS A 47 2.59 -9.06 2.61
N TYR A 48 3.15 -8.15 3.43
CA TYR A 48 4.35 -7.41 3.07
C TYR A 48 5.62 -8.26 3.11
N ARG A 49 5.81 -9.05 4.16
CA ARG A 49 7.00 -9.89 4.31
C ARG A 49 7.11 -11.01 3.29
N VAL A 50 5.98 -11.55 2.84
CA VAL A 50 5.95 -12.72 1.96
C VAL A 50 5.66 -12.32 0.51
N ASN A 51 4.71 -11.41 0.28
CA ASN A 51 4.21 -11.15 -1.07
C ASN A 51 4.82 -9.90 -1.71
N ILE A 52 5.22 -8.90 -0.94
CA ILE A 52 5.66 -7.60 -1.49
C ILE A 52 7.18 -7.43 -1.38
N TRP A 53 7.71 -7.31 -0.17
CA TRP A 53 9.10 -6.90 0.04
C TRP A 53 10.15 -7.82 -0.54
N PRO A 54 9.97 -9.15 -0.63
CA PRO A 54 10.95 -10.01 -1.31
C PRO A 54 11.08 -9.71 -2.80
N HIS A 55 10.06 -9.14 -3.42
CA HIS A 55 9.98 -8.94 -4.87
C HIS A 55 10.06 -7.48 -5.28
N PHE A 56 9.56 -6.56 -4.44
CA PHE A 56 9.40 -5.15 -4.79
C PHE A 56 9.90 -4.22 -3.71
N VAL A 57 10.42 -3.06 -4.16
CA VAL A 57 10.44 -1.85 -3.34
C VAL A 57 9.12 -1.15 -3.59
N GLU A 58 8.32 -0.96 -2.55
CA GLU A 58 7.07 -0.19 -2.62
C GLU A 58 7.27 1.17 -1.97
N ARG A 59 6.87 2.22 -2.67
CA ARG A 59 6.89 3.58 -2.16
C ARG A 59 5.51 4.20 -2.31
N LEU A 60 4.95 4.65 -1.20
CA LEU A 60 3.66 5.33 -1.14
C LEU A 60 3.90 6.84 -0.96
N GLU A 61 3.32 7.63 -1.86
CA GLU A 61 3.30 9.09 -1.77
C GLU A 61 1.88 9.56 -1.46
N VAL A 62 1.77 10.61 -0.65
CA VAL A 62 0.50 11.17 -0.17
C VAL A 62 0.44 12.65 -0.55
N PRO A 63 0.04 12.98 -1.80
CA PRO A 63 -0.06 14.39 -2.24
C PRO A 63 -1.25 15.14 -1.62
N ALA A 64 -2.25 14.44 -1.08
CA ALA A 64 -3.39 15.08 -0.42
C ALA A 64 -3.84 14.26 0.79
N TYR A 65 -4.20 14.96 1.86
CA TYR A 65 -4.63 14.39 3.12
C TYR A 65 -5.83 15.18 3.65
N VAL A 66 -6.88 14.49 4.07
CA VAL A 66 -8.01 15.07 4.77
C VAL A 66 -8.40 14.19 5.95
N SER A 67 -8.94 14.79 7.00
CA SER A 67 -9.37 14.04 8.19
C SER A 67 -10.56 14.75 8.85
N ASP A 68 -11.50 13.97 9.37
CA ASP A 68 -12.58 14.45 10.22
C ASP A 68 -12.36 14.08 11.70
N GLY A 69 -11.19 13.54 12.05
CA GLY A 69 -10.84 13.08 13.39
C GLY A 69 -11.07 11.60 13.64
N THR A 70 -11.96 10.96 12.89
CA THR A 70 -12.22 9.51 12.95
C THR A 70 -11.89 8.80 11.65
N HIS A 71 -11.84 9.53 10.55
CA HIS A 71 -11.47 9.02 9.23
C HIS A 71 -10.33 9.85 8.66
N ILE A 72 -9.46 9.19 7.92
CA ILE A 72 -8.41 9.84 7.13
C ILE A 72 -8.59 9.42 5.68
N GLY A 73 -8.76 10.39 4.80
CA GLY A 73 -8.77 10.16 3.35
C GLY A 73 -7.50 10.71 2.73
N ILE A 74 -6.87 9.95 1.85
CA ILE A 74 -5.69 10.40 1.14
C ILE A 74 -5.83 10.17 -0.36
N LYS A 75 -5.22 11.05 -1.14
CA LYS A 75 -4.82 10.71 -2.49
C LYS A 75 -3.50 9.93 -2.39
N MET A 76 -3.40 8.81 -3.09
CA MET A 76 -2.19 7.99 -3.09
C MET A 76 -1.57 7.91 -4.47
N LEU A 77 -0.24 7.90 -4.50
CA LEU A 77 0.55 7.44 -5.62
C LEU A 77 1.44 6.34 -5.10
N THR A 78 1.29 5.12 -5.60
CA THR A 78 2.06 3.97 -5.14
C THR A 78 2.93 3.45 -6.26
N HIS A 79 4.21 3.31 -5.99
CA HIS A 79 5.23 2.86 -6.94
C HIS A 79 5.84 1.56 -6.46
N PHE A 80 5.75 0.53 -7.29
CA PHE A 80 6.44 -0.74 -7.08
C PHE A 80 7.57 -0.87 -8.08
N THR A 81 8.78 -1.17 -7.60
CA THR A 81 9.92 -1.47 -8.46
C THR A 81 10.39 -2.88 -8.19
N ALA A 82 10.44 -3.72 -9.22
CA ALA A 82 10.90 -5.10 -9.08
C ALA A 82 12.39 -5.13 -8.70
N ARG A 83 12.70 -5.81 -7.59
CA ARG A 83 14.07 -5.93 -7.08
C ARG A 83 14.93 -6.86 -7.90
N ARG A 84 14.30 -7.87 -8.51
CA ARG A 84 14.96 -8.94 -9.27
C ARG A 84 13.97 -9.61 -10.19
N ASP A 85 14.48 -10.46 -11.08
CA ASP A 85 13.65 -11.35 -11.87
C ASP A 85 12.94 -12.33 -10.94
N SER A 86 11.64 -12.52 -11.13
CA SER A 86 10.82 -13.47 -10.37
C SER A 86 9.73 -14.02 -11.27
N GLU A 87 9.53 -15.33 -11.22
CA GLU A 87 8.48 -16.00 -12.01
C GLU A 87 7.09 -15.80 -11.38
N GLU A 88 7.02 -15.66 -10.07
CA GLU A 88 5.77 -15.55 -9.33
C GLU A 88 5.78 -14.35 -8.39
N THR A 89 4.92 -13.37 -8.66
CA THR A 89 4.65 -12.23 -7.80
C THR A 89 3.15 -11.94 -7.82
N ILE A 90 2.69 -11.00 -6.99
CA ILE A 90 1.29 -10.57 -7.03
C ILE A 90 0.87 -9.98 -8.38
N PHE A 91 1.84 -9.57 -9.21
CA PHE A 91 1.60 -9.03 -10.56
C PHE A 91 1.99 -10.04 -11.67
N GLY A 92 2.28 -11.30 -11.33
CA GLY A 92 2.78 -12.30 -12.25
C GLY A 92 4.30 -12.26 -12.42
N PRO A 93 4.85 -12.79 -13.51
CA PRO A 93 6.28 -12.76 -13.78
C PRO A 93 6.79 -11.33 -13.95
N VAL A 94 7.94 -11.02 -13.35
CA VAL A 94 8.58 -9.70 -13.46
C VAL A 94 10.08 -9.84 -13.73
N LYS A 95 10.66 -8.78 -14.27
CA LYS A 95 12.10 -8.61 -14.43
C LYS A 95 12.59 -7.44 -13.59
N ALA A 96 13.83 -7.53 -13.12
CA ALA A 96 14.45 -6.48 -12.33
C ALA A 96 14.30 -5.11 -13.00
N GLY A 97 13.92 -4.10 -12.24
CA GLY A 97 13.74 -2.72 -12.72
C GLY A 97 12.39 -2.42 -13.36
N GLU A 98 11.54 -3.41 -13.58
CA GLU A 98 10.17 -3.17 -14.02
C GLU A 98 9.38 -2.48 -12.91
N THR A 99 8.48 -1.56 -13.29
CA THR A 99 7.71 -0.77 -12.34
C THR A 99 6.21 -0.94 -12.56
N PHE A 100 5.48 -0.83 -11.43
CA PHE A 100 4.02 -0.83 -11.42
C PHE A 100 3.58 0.38 -10.60
N ASP A 101 2.78 1.25 -11.20
CA ASP A 101 2.34 2.49 -10.60
C ASP A 101 0.83 2.53 -10.46
N PHE A 102 0.37 2.88 -9.26
CA PHE A 102 -1.06 3.05 -8.96
C PHE A 102 -1.34 4.50 -8.58
N ASP A 103 -2.48 5.01 -9.02
CA ASP A 103 -3.04 6.31 -8.63
C ASP A 103 -4.45 6.06 -8.07
N GLY A 104 -4.72 6.53 -6.87
CA GLY A 104 -6.02 6.28 -6.27
C GLY A 104 -6.26 6.98 -4.95
N ILE A 105 -7.16 6.41 -4.18
CA ILE A 105 -7.64 6.93 -2.91
C ILE A 105 -7.56 5.82 -1.86
N ILE A 106 -7.17 6.18 -0.64
CA ILE A 106 -7.27 5.29 0.51
C ILE A 106 -8.12 5.98 1.58
N MET A 107 -9.04 5.23 2.16
CA MET A 107 -9.81 5.65 3.33
C MET A 107 -9.40 4.80 4.53
N TYR A 108 -8.99 5.47 5.59
CA TYR A 108 -8.67 4.86 6.89
C TYR A 108 -9.75 5.23 7.89
N GLU A 109 -10.21 4.27 8.68
CA GLU A 109 -11.04 4.52 9.85
C GLU A 109 -10.23 4.29 11.12
N LEU A 110 -10.36 5.20 12.08
CA LEU A 110 -9.67 5.12 13.38
C LEU A 110 -10.63 4.62 14.46
N ASP A 111 -10.11 3.77 15.33
CA ASP A 111 -10.82 3.39 16.56
C ASP A 111 -10.64 4.46 17.65
N ARG A 112 -11.20 4.20 18.84
CA ARG A 112 -11.15 5.14 19.98
C ARG A 112 -9.72 5.39 20.49
N GLU A 113 -8.81 4.47 20.21
CA GLU A 113 -7.40 4.60 20.60
C GLU A 113 -6.56 5.28 19.52
N GLY A 114 -7.18 5.68 18.41
CA GLY A 114 -6.49 6.29 17.27
C GLY A 114 -5.74 5.30 16.40
N LYS A 115 -6.11 4.02 16.44
CA LYS A 115 -5.52 2.98 15.60
C LYS A 115 -6.34 2.78 14.33
N PHE A 116 -5.71 2.42 13.23
CA PHE A 116 -6.41 2.06 12.01
C PHE A 116 -7.17 0.75 12.21
N VAL A 117 -8.50 0.81 12.14
CA VAL A 117 -9.38 -0.36 12.29
C VAL A 117 -9.92 -0.84 10.94
N ASP A 118 -9.99 0.04 9.96
CA ASP A 118 -10.39 -0.31 8.60
C ASP A 118 -9.56 0.51 7.60
N ILE A 119 -9.07 -0.15 6.56
CA ILE A 119 -8.30 0.48 5.47
C ILE A 119 -8.89 -0.01 4.15
N GLN A 120 -9.37 0.93 3.34
CA GLN A 120 -9.94 0.62 2.03
C GLN A 120 -9.22 1.40 0.94
N VAL A 121 -8.76 0.67 -0.07
CA VAL A 121 -8.02 1.21 -1.20
C VAL A 121 -8.85 1.08 -2.47
N ALA A 122 -8.95 2.17 -3.22
CA ALA A 122 -9.53 2.19 -4.57
C ALA A 122 -8.57 2.94 -5.49
N TYR A 123 -8.17 2.34 -6.61
CA TYR A 123 -7.25 2.98 -7.53
C TYR A 123 -7.93 3.25 -8.89
N ASN A 124 -7.49 4.32 -9.56
CA ASN A 124 -8.01 4.80 -10.84
C ASN A 124 -7.05 4.55 -11.99
N ALA A 125 -5.82 4.16 -11.71
CA ALA A 125 -4.83 3.85 -12.74
C ALA A 125 -3.90 2.73 -12.24
N PHE A 126 -3.52 1.86 -13.17
CA PHE A 126 -2.56 0.79 -12.93
C PHE A 126 -1.65 0.71 -14.17
N ILE A 127 -0.42 1.18 -14.02
CA ILE A 127 0.52 1.35 -15.13
C ILE A 127 1.74 0.46 -14.91
N PHE A 128 2.02 -0.39 -15.88
CA PHE A 128 3.26 -1.16 -15.95
C PHE A 128 4.25 -0.43 -16.86
N THR A 129 5.51 -0.36 -16.43
CA THR A 129 6.59 0.16 -17.28
C THR A 129 7.71 -0.89 -17.33
N SER A 130 8.07 -1.32 -18.53
CA SER A 130 9.12 -2.31 -18.74
C SER A 130 10.50 -1.75 -18.37
N ALA A 131 11.50 -2.63 -18.20
CA ALA A 131 12.87 -2.21 -17.94
C ALA A 131 13.46 -1.36 -19.07
N LEU A 132 12.89 -1.45 -20.28
CA LEU A 132 13.29 -0.63 -21.45
C LEU A 132 12.50 0.68 -21.55
N GLY A 133 11.59 0.95 -20.61
CA GLY A 133 10.80 2.18 -20.58
C GLY A 133 9.48 2.12 -21.36
N GLU A 134 9.05 0.95 -21.83
CA GLU A 134 7.75 0.79 -22.47
C GLU A 134 6.63 0.82 -21.44
N ARG A 135 5.69 1.75 -21.65
CA ARG A 135 4.58 1.98 -20.72
C ARG A 135 3.31 1.30 -21.21
N HIS A 136 2.63 0.57 -20.34
CA HIS A 136 1.38 -0.11 -20.62
C HIS A 136 0.35 0.21 -19.53
N ASP A 137 -0.82 0.69 -19.95
CA ASP A 137 -1.97 0.83 -19.07
C ASP A 137 -2.63 -0.54 -18.91
N LEU A 138 -2.59 -1.10 -17.70
CA LEU A 138 -3.17 -2.42 -17.40
C LEU A 138 -4.68 -2.35 -17.12
N GLY A 139 -5.23 -1.13 -17.09
CA GLY A 139 -6.64 -0.92 -16.83
C GLY A 139 -7.02 -1.14 -15.37
N ILE A 140 -8.32 -1.07 -15.13
CA ILE A 140 -8.90 -1.27 -13.80
C ILE A 140 -10.01 -2.30 -13.94
N PRO A 141 -9.95 -3.43 -13.20
CA PRO A 141 -11.04 -4.41 -13.21
C PRO A 141 -12.32 -3.76 -12.66
N HIS A 142 -13.41 -3.94 -13.38
CA HIS A 142 -14.74 -3.46 -12.96
C HIS A 142 -15.54 -4.58 -12.30
#